data_77c198ca1290f9bd686583f136510551
#
_entry.id   77c198ca1290f9bd686583f136510551
#
_cell.length_a   1.000
_cell.length_b   1.000
_cell.length_c   1.000
_cell.angle_alpha   90.00
_cell.angle_beta   90.00
_cell.angle_gamma   90.00
#
_symmetry.space_group_name_H-M   'P 1'
#
loop_
_entity.id
_entity.type
_entity.pdbx_description
1 polymer ?
#
loop_
_entity_poly.entity_id
_entity_poly.type
_entity_poly.pdbx_seq_one_letter_code
_entity_poly.pdbx_strand_id
1 'polypeptide(L)'
;MSFISPFTGNVIQPTDVSYRSIALTADTTLSWPINGSATDNAAARIMEVTPASASLSLYMPPADQTSVGQDALIRNLGAVAFVVKGYTGATIVSIAAGEAQYIYVTANPTSAGTWGVIAYGIGSSASTSATLAGYGLVALGATPVSYTHLTLPTILRV
;
A
#
# COMPACT_ATOMS: atom_id res chain seq x y z
N MET A 1 22.79 21.13 -3.22
CA MET A 1 22.31 22.52 -3.46
C MET A 1 20.90 22.59 -2.89
N SER A 2 20.65 23.43 -1.90
CA SER A 2 19.33 23.60 -1.29
C SER A 2 18.66 24.83 -1.87
N PHE A 3 17.33 24.79 -1.99
CA PHE A 3 16.52 25.92 -2.45
C PHE A 3 15.61 26.37 -1.31
N ILE A 4 15.40 27.67 -1.19
CA ILE A 4 14.41 28.22 -0.27
C ILE A 4 13.12 28.38 -1.04
N SER A 5 12.03 27.79 -0.50
CA SER A 5 10.69 27.97 -1.06
C SER A 5 10.29 29.44 -0.98
N PRO A 6 9.96 30.10 -2.09
CA PRO A 6 9.53 31.49 -2.06
C PRO A 6 8.16 31.70 -1.39
N PHE A 7 7.40 30.60 -1.20
CA PHE A 7 6.05 30.64 -0.62
C PHE A 7 6.05 30.38 0.90
N THR A 8 6.93 29.53 1.39
CA THR A 8 6.93 29.10 2.79
C THR A 8 8.19 29.49 3.56
N GLY A 9 9.23 29.94 2.88
CA GLY A 9 10.56 30.19 3.45
C GLY A 9 11.30 28.92 3.87
N ASN A 10 10.73 27.73 3.65
CA ASN A 10 11.36 26.47 4.00
C ASN A 10 12.47 26.11 3.02
N VAL A 11 13.52 25.52 3.54
CA VAL A 11 14.59 24.96 2.70
C VAL A 11 14.08 23.68 2.05
N ILE A 12 14.00 23.68 0.73
CA ILE A 12 13.71 22.50 -0.06
C ILE A 12 15.03 21.82 -0.37
N GLN A 13 15.20 20.61 0.13
CA GLN A 13 16.36 19.78 -0.21
C GLN A 13 16.07 19.11 -1.56
N PRO A 14 17.00 19.15 -2.55
CA PRO A 14 16.83 18.44 -3.82
C PRO A 14 16.87 16.91 -3.67
N THR A 15 17.00 16.43 -2.45
CA THR A 15 17.00 15.02 -2.06
C THR A 15 15.63 14.51 -1.59
N ASP A 16 14.56 15.26 -1.80
CA ASP A 16 13.23 14.70 -1.63
C ASP A 16 13.05 13.58 -2.65
N VAL A 17 13.19 12.36 -2.17
CA VAL A 17 13.11 11.16 -3.00
C VAL A 17 11.65 10.94 -3.36
N SER A 18 11.32 11.19 -4.61
CA SER A 18 9.96 10.99 -5.11
C SER A 18 9.65 9.52 -5.38
N TYR A 19 10.66 8.73 -5.74
CA TYR A 19 10.53 7.31 -6.06
C TYR A 19 11.70 6.50 -5.54
N ARG A 20 11.40 5.27 -5.11
CA ARG A 20 12.40 4.30 -4.70
C ARG A 20 11.94 2.86 -4.96
N SER A 21 12.85 2.04 -5.49
CA SER A 21 12.72 0.58 -5.50
C SER A 21 13.52 -0.01 -4.34
N ILE A 22 12.89 -0.91 -3.57
CA ILE A 22 13.44 -1.54 -2.37
C ILE A 22 13.43 -3.05 -2.54
N ALA A 23 14.61 -3.68 -2.59
CA ALA A 23 14.73 -5.12 -2.43
C ALA A 23 14.74 -5.44 -0.93
N LEU A 24 13.61 -5.90 -0.39
CA LEU A 24 13.44 -6.19 1.02
C LEU A 24 13.95 -7.61 1.31
N THR A 25 15.24 -7.73 1.64
CA THR A 25 15.91 -9.02 1.95
C THR A 25 15.97 -9.30 3.44
N ALA A 26 15.80 -8.27 4.27
CA ALA A 26 15.73 -8.33 5.73
C ALA A 26 14.81 -7.22 6.22
N ASP A 27 14.43 -7.27 7.50
CA ASP A 27 13.71 -6.19 8.14
C ASP A 27 14.49 -4.88 7.99
N THR A 28 13.84 -3.87 7.44
CA THR A 28 14.50 -2.61 7.07
C THR A 28 13.80 -1.44 7.71
N THR A 29 14.56 -0.55 8.35
CA THR A 29 14.05 0.70 8.91
C THR A 29 14.37 1.85 7.97
N LEU A 30 13.33 2.59 7.59
CA LEU A 30 13.46 3.80 6.78
C LEU A 30 13.81 5.01 7.64
N SER A 31 14.40 6.01 7.01
CA SER A 31 14.67 7.33 7.59
C SER A 31 14.04 8.42 6.72
N TRP A 32 13.69 9.55 7.33
CA TRP A 32 13.31 10.72 6.53
C TRP A 32 14.52 11.25 5.77
N PRO A 33 14.35 11.77 4.54
CA PRO A 33 15.47 12.24 3.70
C PRO A 33 16.35 13.29 4.38
N ILE A 34 15.77 14.10 5.27
CA ILE A 34 16.48 15.14 5.99
C ILE A 34 17.52 14.58 6.99
N ASN A 35 17.30 13.38 7.50
CA ASN A 35 18.14 12.74 8.51
C ASN A 35 19.01 11.62 7.92
N GLY A 36 18.77 11.26 6.68
CA GLY A 36 19.42 10.12 6.05
C GLY A 36 20.69 10.50 5.31
N SER A 37 21.73 9.69 5.44
CA SER A 37 22.63 9.54 4.34
C SER A 37 21.81 8.98 3.18
N ALA A 38 21.79 9.68 2.09
CA ALA A 38 20.83 9.60 1.00
C ALA A 38 20.74 8.25 0.27
N THR A 39 21.43 7.20 0.71
CA THR A 39 21.66 6.11 -0.21
C THR A 39 20.76 4.92 0.02
N ASP A 40 20.53 4.48 1.26
CA ASP A 40 19.94 3.14 1.34
C ASP A 40 18.58 3.04 2.06
N ASN A 41 18.23 3.99 2.94
CA ASN A 41 17.04 3.86 3.78
C ASN A 41 16.10 5.07 3.75
N ALA A 42 16.26 6.01 2.84
CA ALA A 42 15.37 7.17 2.78
C ALA A 42 13.96 6.76 2.32
N ALA A 43 12.95 7.17 3.07
CA ALA A 43 11.56 7.03 2.67
C ALA A 43 11.28 7.90 1.43
N ALA A 44 10.58 7.34 0.46
CA ALA A 44 10.15 8.02 -0.75
C ALA A 44 8.62 8.11 -0.78
N ARG A 45 8.09 9.05 -1.57
CA ARG A 45 6.64 9.18 -1.75
C ARG A 45 6.04 7.99 -2.50
N ILE A 46 6.80 7.39 -3.40
CA ILE A 46 6.42 6.16 -4.11
C ILE A 46 7.50 5.13 -3.85
N MET A 47 7.15 4.02 -3.24
CA MET A 47 8.05 2.93 -2.93
C MET A 47 7.55 1.64 -3.56
N GLU A 48 8.35 1.03 -4.41
CA GLU A 48 8.10 -0.30 -4.95
C GLU A 48 8.98 -1.30 -4.21
N VAL A 49 8.34 -2.20 -3.48
CA VAL A 49 9.00 -3.14 -2.58
C VAL A 49 8.92 -4.55 -3.14
N THR A 50 10.06 -5.22 -3.22
CA THR A 50 10.15 -6.62 -3.62
C THR A 50 10.65 -7.44 -2.42
N PRO A 51 9.75 -8.03 -1.62
CA PRO A 51 10.15 -8.86 -0.48
C PRO A 51 10.72 -10.19 -0.97
N ALA A 52 11.87 -10.60 -0.39
CA ALA A 52 12.53 -11.86 -0.70
C ALA A 52 11.86 -13.06 -0.01
N SER A 53 11.19 -12.83 1.13
CA SER A 53 10.44 -13.85 1.86
C SER A 53 9.22 -13.26 2.56
N ALA A 54 8.27 -14.12 2.92
CA ALA A 54 7.12 -13.72 3.72
C ALA A 54 7.53 -13.24 5.12
N SER A 55 6.70 -12.42 5.75
CA SER A 55 6.87 -11.91 7.12
C SER A 55 7.97 -10.87 7.32
N LEU A 56 8.65 -10.42 6.27
CA LEU A 56 9.57 -9.29 6.37
C LEU A 56 8.83 -8.00 6.71
N SER A 57 9.50 -7.12 7.43
CA SER A 57 8.94 -5.86 7.91
C SER A 57 9.68 -4.65 7.34
N LEU A 58 8.92 -3.68 6.85
CA LEU A 58 9.41 -2.37 6.48
C LEU A 58 8.96 -1.38 7.55
N TYR A 59 9.90 -0.81 8.30
CA TYR A 59 9.61 0.13 9.37
C TYR A 59 9.62 1.55 8.82
N MET A 60 8.54 2.27 9.06
CA MET A 60 8.44 3.69 8.72
C MET A 60 9.30 4.53 9.66
N PRO A 61 9.80 5.69 9.18
CA PRO A 61 10.57 6.60 10.01
C PRO A 61 9.76 7.15 11.18
N PRO A 62 10.42 7.77 12.20
CA PRO A 62 9.73 8.39 13.32
C PRO A 62 8.71 9.45 12.87
N ALA A 63 7.47 9.33 13.34
CA ALA A 63 6.39 10.23 12.93
C ALA A 63 6.55 11.64 13.47
N ASP A 64 7.18 11.80 14.64
CA ASP A 64 7.44 13.10 15.28
C ASP A 64 8.48 13.97 14.53
N GLN A 65 9.18 13.38 13.56
CA GLN A 65 10.14 14.09 12.72
C GLN A 65 9.55 14.61 11.41
N THR A 66 8.25 14.48 11.23
CA THR A 66 7.58 14.91 10.01
C THR A 66 6.26 15.62 10.30
N SER A 67 5.67 16.23 9.30
CA SER A 67 4.37 16.89 9.42
C SER A 67 3.22 15.89 9.33
N VAL A 68 2.11 16.20 10.00
CA VAL A 68 0.83 15.54 9.75
C VAL A 68 0.47 15.69 8.28
N GLY A 69 0.01 14.61 7.66
CA GLY A 69 -0.26 14.56 6.22
C GLY A 69 0.93 14.08 5.37
N GLN A 70 2.12 13.87 5.95
CA GLN A 70 3.21 13.22 5.23
C GLN A 70 2.77 11.84 4.78
N ASP A 71 2.98 11.55 3.51
CA ASP A 71 2.38 10.41 2.83
C ASP A 71 3.40 9.56 2.04
N ALA A 72 3.02 8.33 1.77
CA ALA A 72 3.73 7.44 0.87
C ALA A 72 2.77 6.43 0.23
N LEU A 73 2.99 6.15 -1.05
CA LEU A 73 2.39 5.03 -1.76
C LEU A 73 3.38 3.87 -1.76
N ILE A 74 2.99 2.74 -1.17
CA ILE A 74 3.83 1.55 -1.10
C ILE A 74 3.17 0.44 -1.92
N ARG A 75 3.90 -0.08 -2.90
CA ARG A 75 3.46 -1.15 -3.78
C ARG A 75 4.31 -2.40 -3.58
N ASN A 76 3.68 -3.54 -3.46
CA ASN A 76 4.34 -4.84 -3.42
C ASN A 76 4.51 -5.41 -4.83
N LEU A 77 5.75 -5.49 -5.32
CA LEU A 77 6.08 -6.11 -6.60
C LEU A 77 6.50 -7.58 -6.45
N GLY A 78 6.65 -8.06 -5.22
CA GLY A 78 7.03 -9.44 -4.95
C GLY A 78 5.86 -10.42 -5.00
N ALA A 79 6.19 -11.71 -4.86
CA ALA A 79 5.23 -12.80 -4.86
C ALA A 79 4.69 -13.14 -3.45
N VAL A 80 5.19 -12.50 -2.41
CA VAL A 80 4.82 -12.76 -1.01
C VAL A 80 4.44 -11.47 -0.29
N ALA A 81 3.62 -11.57 0.75
CA ALA A 81 3.25 -10.42 1.56
C ALA A 81 4.39 -9.96 2.46
N PHE A 82 4.41 -8.66 2.77
CA PHE A 82 5.26 -8.07 3.81
C PHE A 82 4.46 -7.11 4.69
N VAL A 83 5.02 -6.72 5.82
CA VAL A 83 4.33 -5.89 6.80
C VAL A 83 4.99 -4.51 6.87
N VAL A 84 4.18 -3.47 6.77
CA VAL A 84 4.60 -2.10 7.08
C VAL A 84 4.32 -1.83 8.55
N LYS A 85 5.34 -1.40 9.27
CA LYS A 85 5.29 -1.11 10.69
C LYS A 85 5.66 0.35 10.96
N GLY A 86 5.11 0.93 12.01
CA GLY A 86 5.58 2.18 12.57
C GLY A 86 6.98 2.02 13.17
N TYR A 87 7.63 3.13 13.45
CA TYR A 87 8.99 3.16 13.99
C TYR A 87 9.17 2.29 15.26
N THR A 88 8.18 2.26 16.12
CA THR A 88 8.19 1.48 17.39
C THR A 88 7.78 0.01 17.22
N GLY A 89 7.49 -0.44 16.00
CA GLY A 89 7.16 -1.83 15.70
C GLY A 89 5.66 -2.16 15.62
N ALA A 90 4.78 -1.19 15.90
CA ALA A 90 3.34 -1.39 15.72
C ALA A 90 3.01 -1.59 14.23
N THR A 91 2.21 -2.60 13.92
CA THR A 91 1.77 -2.87 12.55
C THR A 91 0.85 -1.75 12.06
N ILE A 92 1.18 -1.17 10.90
CA ILE A 92 0.35 -0.22 10.17
C ILE A 92 -0.56 -1.00 9.21
N VAL A 93 0.05 -1.79 8.32
CA VAL A 93 -0.67 -2.58 7.31
C VAL A 93 0.17 -3.75 6.82
N SER A 94 -0.48 -4.81 6.37
CA SER A 94 0.13 -5.89 5.59
C SER A 94 -0.21 -5.69 4.11
N ILE A 95 0.78 -5.78 3.24
CA ILE A 95 0.62 -5.57 1.80
C ILE A 95 0.85 -6.90 1.10
N ALA A 96 -0.22 -7.48 0.54
CA ALA A 96 -0.15 -8.73 -0.18
C ALA A 96 0.55 -8.56 -1.55
N ALA A 97 0.92 -9.67 -2.17
CA ALA A 97 1.55 -9.68 -3.48
C ALA A 97 0.70 -8.91 -4.52
N GLY A 98 1.30 -7.98 -5.22
CA GLY A 98 0.65 -7.16 -6.25
C GLY A 98 -0.23 -6.02 -5.74
N GLU A 99 -0.42 -5.88 -4.42
CA GLU A 99 -1.20 -4.80 -3.82
C GLU A 99 -0.39 -3.51 -3.65
N ALA A 100 -1.12 -2.40 -3.56
CA ALA A 100 -0.57 -1.11 -3.19
C ALA A 100 -1.41 -0.48 -2.07
N GLN A 101 -0.73 0.21 -1.15
CA GLN A 101 -1.34 0.90 -0.02
C GLN A 101 -0.81 2.33 0.04
N TYR A 102 -1.72 3.27 0.19
CA TYR A 102 -1.39 4.65 0.47
C TYR A 102 -1.45 4.86 1.97
N ILE A 103 -0.34 5.28 2.56
CA ILE A 103 -0.23 5.52 4.00
C ILE A 103 0.14 6.97 4.27
N TYR A 104 -0.37 7.52 5.36
CA TYR A 104 -0.10 8.91 5.74
C TYR A 104 -0.17 9.09 7.25
N VAL A 105 0.58 10.06 7.74
CA VAL A 105 0.59 10.42 9.16
C VAL A 105 -0.67 11.21 9.50
N THR A 106 -1.46 10.74 10.45
CA THR A 106 -2.66 11.44 10.95
C THR A 106 -2.41 12.19 12.25
N ALA A 107 -1.45 11.72 13.06
CA ALA A 107 -0.99 12.43 14.26
C ALA A 107 0.47 12.05 14.55
N ASN A 108 1.25 13.03 15.00
CA ASN A 108 2.70 12.89 15.21
C ASN A 108 3.20 13.36 16.60
N PRO A 109 2.47 13.16 17.71
CA PRO A 109 2.92 13.60 19.02
C PRO A 109 4.08 12.76 19.58
N THR A 110 4.33 11.60 18.98
CA THR A 110 5.39 10.67 19.39
C THR A 110 6.03 10.03 18.15
N SER A 111 7.17 9.38 18.32
CA SER A 111 7.85 8.67 17.22
C SER A 111 7.01 7.53 16.62
N ALA A 112 6.11 6.93 17.39
CA ALA A 112 5.15 5.96 16.87
C ALA A 112 4.15 6.61 15.91
N GLY A 113 3.62 7.78 16.28
CA GLY A 113 2.57 8.46 15.55
C GLY A 113 1.29 7.65 15.39
N THR A 114 0.36 8.23 14.66
CA THR A 114 -0.82 7.52 14.16
C THR A 114 -0.83 7.59 12.63
N TRP A 115 -1.13 6.47 11.99
CA TRP A 115 -1.06 6.33 10.55
C TRP A 115 -2.43 5.98 9.97
N GLY A 116 -2.82 6.69 8.92
CA GLY A 116 -3.97 6.36 8.09
C GLY A 116 -3.53 5.47 6.93
N VAL A 117 -4.43 4.58 6.51
CA VAL A 117 -4.19 3.64 5.40
C VAL A 117 -5.37 3.68 4.44
N ILE A 118 -5.09 3.77 3.15
CA ILE A 118 -6.07 3.66 2.08
C ILE A 118 -5.56 2.63 1.08
N ALA A 119 -6.34 1.58 0.85
CA ALA A 119 -6.03 0.61 -0.19
C ALA A 119 -6.09 1.29 -1.56
N TYR A 120 -5.05 1.13 -2.37
CA TYR A 120 -4.92 1.77 -3.67
C TYR A 120 -4.86 0.73 -4.78
N GLY A 121 -5.77 0.83 -5.73
CA GLY A 121 -5.80 -0.04 -6.91
C GLY A 121 -6.82 -1.17 -6.83
N ILE A 122 -6.70 -2.12 -7.74
CA ILE A 122 -7.66 -3.19 -8.01
C ILE A 122 -7.89 -4.12 -6.80
N GLY A 123 -6.96 -4.16 -5.85
CA GLY A 123 -7.10 -4.94 -4.62
C GLY A 123 -8.14 -4.41 -3.64
N SER A 124 -8.66 -3.19 -3.83
CA SER A 124 -9.65 -2.60 -2.94
C SER A 124 -11.03 -3.22 -3.05
N SER A 125 -11.27 -4.00 -4.09
CA SER A 125 -12.48 -4.79 -4.25
C SER A 125 -12.08 -6.19 -4.69
N ALA A 126 -11.69 -7.02 -3.75
CA ALA A 126 -11.94 -8.42 -3.93
C ALA A 126 -13.47 -8.62 -3.91
N SER A 127 -14.13 -8.14 -4.96
CA SER A 127 -15.48 -8.58 -5.25
C SER A 127 -15.38 -10.07 -5.48
N THR A 128 -15.69 -10.85 -4.47
CA THR A 128 -15.75 -12.30 -4.64
C THR A 128 -16.75 -12.58 -5.77
N SER A 129 -16.53 -13.65 -6.52
CA SER A 129 -17.47 -14.07 -7.55
C SER A 129 -18.92 -14.13 -7.02
N ALA A 130 -19.09 -14.40 -5.70
CA ALA A 130 -20.37 -14.36 -5.01
C ALA A 130 -20.95 -12.94 -4.87
N THR A 131 -20.11 -11.91 -4.68
CA THR A 131 -20.55 -10.50 -4.58
C THR A 131 -20.91 -9.93 -5.94
N LEU A 132 -20.25 -10.41 -7.01
CA LEU A 132 -20.55 -10.02 -8.40
C LEU A 132 -21.72 -10.80 -8.97
N ALA A 133 -22.05 -11.98 -8.41
CA ALA A 133 -23.21 -12.75 -8.78
C ALA A 133 -24.47 -12.07 -8.23
N GLY A 134 -25.07 -11.20 -9.03
CA GLY A 134 -26.40 -10.66 -8.74
C GLY A 134 -27.48 -11.75 -8.82
N TYR A 135 -28.75 -11.37 -8.61
CA TYR A 135 -29.89 -12.28 -8.73
C TYR A 135 -29.88 -12.97 -10.12
N GLY A 136 -29.74 -14.29 -10.13
CA GLY A 136 -29.74 -15.11 -11.34
C GLY A 136 -28.37 -15.59 -11.80
N LEU A 137 -27.30 -15.29 -11.09
CA LEU A 137 -25.97 -15.84 -11.33
C LEU A 137 -25.54 -16.74 -10.17
N VAL A 138 -24.94 -17.86 -10.48
CA VAL A 138 -24.33 -18.77 -9.48
C VAL A 138 -22.81 -18.67 -9.60
N ALA A 139 -22.14 -18.36 -8.51
CA ALA A 139 -20.70 -18.37 -8.46
C ALA A 139 -20.21 -19.82 -8.31
N LEU A 140 -19.51 -20.33 -9.32
CA LEU A 140 -18.82 -21.61 -9.29
C LEU A 140 -17.30 -21.35 -9.19
N GLY A 141 -16.77 -21.38 -7.96
CA GLY A 141 -15.37 -21.10 -7.71
C GLY A 141 -14.99 -19.63 -7.94
N ALA A 142 -13.80 -19.39 -8.49
CA ALA A 142 -13.25 -18.05 -8.73
C ALA A 142 -13.72 -17.39 -10.04
N THR A 143 -14.42 -18.11 -10.89
CA THR A 143 -14.90 -17.61 -12.19
C THR A 143 -16.42 -17.48 -12.20
N PRO A 144 -16.98 -16.30 -12.52
CA PRO A 144 -18.42 -16.15 -12.73
C PRO A 144 -18.82 -16.92 -14.01
N VAL A 145 -19.78 -17.81 -13.88
CA VAL A 145 -20.35 -18.53 -15.03
C VAL A 145 -21.74 -17.98 -15.32
N SER A 146 -21.92 -17.42 -16.50
CA SER A 146 -23.23 -16.99 -16.96
C SER A 146 -23.96 -18.18 -17.59
N TYR A 147 -25.05 -18.62 -16.98
CA TYR A 147 -25.96 -19.56 -17.58
C TYR A 147 -26.95 -18.84 -18.49
N THR A 148 -26.76 -18.90 -19.80
CA THR A 148 -27.67 -18.32 -20.79
C THR A 148 -28.78 -19.28 -21.24
N HIS A 149 -28.94 -20.41 -20.58
CA HIS A 149 -30.04 -21.34 -20.90
C HIS A 149 -31.21 -21.22 -19.94
N LEU A 150 -32.13 -20.35 -20.29
CA LEU A 150 -33.52 -20.47 -19.89
C LEU A 150 -34.15 -21.55 -20.77
N THR A 151 -34.20 -22.79 -20.30
CA THR A 151 -35.13 -23.78 -20.90
C THR A 151 -36.55 -23.38 -20.48
N LEU A 152 -37.22 -22.75 -21.39
CA LEU A 152 -38.68 -22.60 -21.28
C LEU A 152 -39.31 -24.01 -21.25
N PRO A 153 -40.13 -24.35 -20.27
CA PRO A 153 -40.85 -25.62 -20.31
C PRO A 153 -41.79 -25.59 -21.52
N THR A 154 -41.52 -26.50 -22.44
CA THR A 154 -42.42 -26.76 -23.58
C THR A 154 -43.73 -27.33 -23.00
N ILE A 155 -44.76 -26.51 -22.94
CA ILE A 155 -46.09 -26.99 -22.61
C ILE A 155 -46.59 -27.76 -23.86
N LEU A 156 -46.49 -29.06 -23.78
CA LEU A 156 -47.13 -29.93 -24.74
C LEU A 156 -48.65 -29.91 -24.44
N ARG A 157 -49.44 -29.21 -25.24
CA ARG A 157 -50.87 -29.37 -25.25
C ARG A 157 -51.22 -30.65 -25.99
N VAL A 158 -51.87 -31.59 -25.29
CA VAL A 158 -52.65 -32.67 -25.85
C VAL A 158 -54.04 -32.19 -26.12
#